data_b375aa9ccd0bde506a91bb6a646b4d01
#
_entry.id   b375aa9ccd0bde506a91bb6a646b4d01
#
_cell.length_a   1.000
_cell.length_b   1.000
_cell.length_c   1.000
_cell.angle_alpha   90.00
_cell.angle_beta   90.00
_cell.angle_gamma   90.00
#
_symmetry.space_group_name_H-M   'P 1'
#
loop_
_entity.id
_entity.type
_entity.pdbx_description
1 polymer ?
#
loop_
_entity_poly.entity_id
_entity_poly.type
_entity_poly.pdbx_seq_one_letter_code
_entity_poly.pdbx_strand_id
1 'polypeptide(L)'
;MLTLGINYSQMHDSSACIVRDGELLFAVAEERLSRLKHDASFPHLAIRACLAFAKSNPDQLDEVCFGWPAPGPFFRHDLKCFATRRMPFNYLNLLNSTRYFASNWHQSGGAKTFAQRFGRVKARMRFVDHHLAHALSAYGYSGYNDAAVVVMDGRGAWEGTSIWRGHDGRLDHVLTIPFPDSVGYFYSEFTEFLGFHRNSDEWKVMGLAPYGQPGVDLSAFIDLRAVPYRVHTRKLVANGVAPFALMTSLLGPPRVAESEIDDRYKNIAYAVQDACETAMMNVVRLAIDKTRCRNLCLAGGVALNSKANGKILTAGLVDEIFVQPAASDDGVALGAALAPYLDSGGRLPNKPMRQAYLGPSFDDDTIEAALRTYKLRYTRLEDPGAAAAELLSEGKILGWFQGRMEFGPRALGSRSILADPRDPEMNAKVNNAVKFREWWRPFAPSLKKETAGDYLESVTDSPFMVLTAQVRKEKRSVIPSVTHVDGSARPQTVEKEINPLYWRVIDEFDKRTGVPVLMNTSFNLRGEAIVHTPTDAVRTFFSSGMDALVIGPFLVEKGP
;
A
#
# COMPACT_ATOMS: atom_id res chain seq x y z
N MET A 1 -1.53 28.50 -3.41
CA MET A 1 -1.13 27.68 -4.58
C MET A 1 -1.92 26.39 -4.57
N LEU A 2 -2.68 26.13 -5.63
CA LEU A 2 -3.49 24.91 -5.80
C LEU A 2 -2.79 23.98 -6.80
N THR A 3 -2.34 22.83 -6.33
CA THR A 3 -1.53 21.89 -7.10
C THR A 3 -2.25 20.56 -7.24
N LEU A 4 -2.31 20.05 -8.47
CA LEU A 4 -2.79 18.70 -8.77
C LEU A 4 -1.58 17.77 -8.95
N GLY A 5 -1.48 16.74 -8.11
CA GLY A 5 -0.49 15.68 -8.25
C GLY A 5 -1.08 14.47 -8.98
N ILE A 6 -0.30 13.87 -9.84
CA ILE A 6 -0.72 12.74 -10.68
C ILE A 6 0.38 11.68 -10.65
N ASN A 7 0.00 10.44 -10.32
CA ASN A 7 0.77 9.27 -10.67
C ASN A 7 0.23 8.65 -11.96
N TYR A 8 1.08 8.55 -12.97
CA TYR A 8 0.74 7.93 -14.26
C TYR A 8 2.00 7.38 -14.93
N SER A 9 2.30 6.11 -14.66
CA SER A 9 3.45 5.40 -15.22
C SER A 9 3.13 4.62 -16.50
N GLN A 10 1.87 4.33 -16.77
CA GLN A 10 1.39 3.38 -17.78
C GLN A 10 1.81 1.92 -17.51
N MET A 11 2.36 1.63 -16.35
CA MET A 11 2.80 0.30 -15.96
C MET A 11 1.84 -0.36 -14.98
N HIS A 12 1.51 0.31 -13.89
CA HIS A 12 0.50 -0.08 -12.91
C HIS A 12 0.12 1.13 -12.04
N ASP A 13 -0.99 1.01 -11.34
CA ASP A 13 -1.54 1.94 -10.35
C ASP A 13 -1.46 3.42 -10.77
N SER A 14 -2.58 3.99 -11.07
CA SER A 14 -2.70 5.42 -11.33
C SER A 14 -3.49 6.09 -10.22
N SER A 15 -3.12 7.32 -9.87
CA SER A 15 -3.76 8.09 -8.81
C SER A 15 -3.71 9.58 -9.05
N ALA A 16 -4.53 10.33 -8.32
CA ALA A 16 -4.42 11.78 -8.26
C ALA A 16 -4.67 12.29 -6.84
N CYS A 17 -4.08 13.44 -6.54
CA CYS A 17 -4.36 14.20 -5.32
C CYS A 17 -4.42 15.70 -5.60
N ILE A 18 -5.04 16.44 -4.68
CA ILE A 18 -5.06 17.90 -4.72
C ILE A 18 -4.53 18.46 -3.40
N VAL A 19 -3.59 19.40 -3.54
CA VAL A 19 -2.88 20.04 -2.44
C VAL A 19 -3.08 21.57 -2.56
N ARG A 20 -3.33 22.21 -1.43
CA ARG A 20 -3.41 23.67 -1.35
C ARG A 20 -2.39 24.18 -0.35
N ASP A 21 -1.45 25.01 -0.79
CA ASP A 21 -0.41 25.61 0.05
C ASP A 21 0.34 24.57 0.93
N GLY A 22 0.65 23.41 0.35
CA GLY A 22 1.29 22.29 1.03
C GLY A 22 0.32 21.38 1.84
N GLU A 23 -0.93 21.77 2.02
CA GLU A 23 -1.95 20.97 2.71
C GLU A 23 -2.64 19.99 1.75
N LEU A 24 -2.64 18.69 2.09
CA LEU A 24 -3.32 17.65 1.34
C LEU A 24 -4.82 17.67 1.62
N LEU A 25 -5.62 17.96 0.59
CA LEU A 25 -7.08 18.07 0.72
C LEU A 25 -7.79 16.75 0.39
N PHE A 26 -7.34 16.08 -0.69
CA PHE A 26 -8.00 14.89 -1.23
C PHE A 26 -7.01 14.05 -2.03
N ALA A 27 -7.18 12.72 -2.01
CA ALA A 27 -6.41 11.79 -2.81
C ALA A 27 -7.23 10.52 -3.09
N VAL A 28 -7.09 9.97 -4.29
CA VAL A 28 -7.77 8.72 -4.68
C VAL A 28 -7.01 8.01 -5.80
N ALA A 29 -6.95 6.68 -5.74
CA ALA A 29 -6.47 5.83 -6.82
C ALA A 29 -7.55 5.65 -7.90
N GLU A 30 -7.15 5.63 -9.17
CA GLU A 30 -8.07 5.44 -10.29
C GLU A 30 -8.82 4.11 -10.20
N GLU A 31 -8.16 3.03 -9.77
CA GLU A 31 -8.76 1.70 -9.59
C GLU A 31 -10.01 1.71 -8.71
N ARG A 32 -10.07 2.62 -7.71
CA ARG A 32 -11.22 2.74 -6.81
C ARG A 32 -12.45 3.22 -7.55
N LEU A 33 -12.26 4.12 -8.51
CA LEU A 33 -13.31 4.77 -9.28
C LEU A 33 -13.66 3.98 -10.54
N SER A 34 -12.67 3.48 -11.27
CA SER A 34 -12.85 2.67 -12.48
C SER A 34 -13.31 1.23 -12.19
N ARG A 35 -13.10 0.75 -10.97
CA ARG A 35 -13.31 -0.65 -10.53
C ARG A 35 -12.37 -1.67 -11.17
N LEU A 36 -11.37 -1.21 -11.92
CA LEU A 36 -10.32 -2.05 -12.51
C LEU A 36 -9.13 -2.08 -11.56
N LYS A 37 -8.88 -3.25 -10.95
CA LYS A 37 -7.76 -3.41 -10.02
C LYS A 37 -6.43 -3.18 -10.74
N HIS A 38 -5.51 -2.42 -10.10
CA HIS A 38 -4.23 -1.99 -10.67
C HIS A 38 -4.39 -1.22 -11.99
N ASP A 39 -5.38 -0.31 -12.05
CA ASP A 39 -5.66 0.49 -13.24
C ASP A 39 -4.47 1.41 -13.58
N ALA A 40 -3.80 1.09 -14.68
CA ALA A 40 -2.66 1.85 -15.20
C ALA A 40 -3.08 2.91 -16.23
N SER A 41 -4.37 3.09 -16.47
CA SER A 41 -4.88 4.10 -17.40
C SER A 41 -4.65 5.52 -16.88
N PHE A 42 -4.80 6.51 -17.74
CA PHE A 42 -4.71 7.91 -17.31
C PHE A 42 -5.80 8.21 -16.26
N PRO A 43 -5.46 8.74 -15.07
CA PRO A 43 -6.34 8.80 -13.90
C PRO A 43 -7.39 9.93 -14.02
N HIS A 44 -8.21 9.87 -15.07
CA HIS A 44 -9.17 10.93 -15.38
C HIS A 44 -10.33 11.03 -14.39
N LEU A 45 -10.75 9.89 -13.79
CA LEU A 45 -11.79 9.88 -12.75
C LEU A 45 -11.25 10.44 -11.44
N ALA A 46 -10.03 10.03 -11.05
CA ALA A 46 -9.35 10.55 -9.87
C ALA A 46 -9.13 12.06 -9.95
N ILE A 47 -8.68 12.56 -11.12
CA ILE A 47 -8.52 14.00 -11.36
C ILE A 47 -9.86 14.74 -11.22
N ARG A 48 -10.94 14.24 -11.82
CA ARG A 48 -12.27 14.83 -11.67
C ARG A 48 -12.74 14.86 -10.23
N ALA A 49 -12.51 13.77 -9.48
CA ALA A 49 -12.85 13.72 -8.06
C ALA A 49 -12.06 14.76 -7.24
N CYS A 50 -10.75 14.92 -7.51
CA CYS A 50 -9.92 15.96 -6.90
C CYS A 50 -10.45 17.36 -7.15
N LEU A 51 -10.76 17.69 -8.40
CA LEU A 51 -11.29 19.00 -8.78
C LEU A 51 -12.66 19.27 -8.16
N ALA A 52 -13.55 18.27 -8.19
CA ALA A 52 -14.88 18.37 -7.57
C ALA A 52 -14.78 18.62 -6.06
N PHE A 53 -13.91 17.88 -5.34
CA PHE A 53 -13.69 18.07 -3.91
C PHE A 53 -13.18 19.47 -3.59
N ALA A 54 -12.21 19.97 -4.37
CA ALA A 54 -11.65 21.32 -4.20
C ALA A 54 -12.60 22.45 -4.65
N LYS A 55 -13.77 22.11 -5.21
CA LYS A 55 -14.71 23.03 -5.85
C LYS A 55 -14.01 23.92 -6.87
N SER A 56 -13.16 23.30 -7.69
CA SER A 56 -12.26 23.97 -8.64
C SER A 56 -12.42 23.39 -10.04
N ASN A 57 -11.82 24.06 -11.00
CA ASN A 57 -11.73 23.60 -12.39
C ASN A 57 -10.26 23.63 -12.85
N PRO A 58 -9.92 23.01 -14.00
CA PRO A 58 -8.54 22.93 -14.47
C PRO A 58 -7.84 24.28 -14.68
N ASP A 59 -8.59 25.35 -14.98
CA ASP A 59 -8.02 26.70 -15.22
C ASP A 59 -7.64 27.43 -13.92
N GLN A 60 -8.10 26.94 -12.78
CA GLN A 60 -7.82 27.46 -11.45
C GLN A 60 -6.64 26.76 -10.77
N LEU A 61 -6.04 25.77 -11.43
CA LEU A 61 -4.82 25.13 -10.95
C LEU A 61 -3.62 26.02 -11.25
N ASP A 62 -2.72 26.13 -10.29
CA ASP A 62 -1.42 26.79 -10.50
C ASP A 62 -0.43 25.83 -11.16
N GLU A 63 -0.37 24.58 -10.69
CA GLU A 63 0.50 23.54 -11.27
C GLU A 63 -0.20 22.18 -11.37
N VAL A 64 0.21 21.42 -12.40
CA VAL A 64 -0.12 19.99 -12.56
C VAL A 64 1.18 19.20 -12.58
N CYS A 65 1.37 18.34 -11.60
CA CYS A 65 2.62 17.65 -11.33
C CYS A 65 2.49 16.16 -11.56
N PHE A 66 3.35 15.61 -12.41
CA PHE A 66 3.46 14.17 -12.66
C PHE A 66 4.65 13.62 -11.89
N GLY A 67 4.45 12.53 -11.14
CA GLY A 67 5.48 11.90 -10.31
C GLY A 67 6.38 10.91 -11.07
N TRP A 68 6.54 11.12 -12.37
CA TRP A 68 7.46 10.37 -13.22
C TRP A 68 8.25 11.32 -14.09
N PRO A 69 9.59 11.16 -14.17
CA PRO A 69 10.43 12.02 -14.98
C PRO A 69 10.20 11.78 -16.47
N ALA A 70 10.80 12.64 -17.27
CA ALA A 70 10.89 12.44 -18.70
C ALA A 70 11.55 11.08 -19.05
N PRO A 71 11.15 10.43 -20.14
CA PRO A 71 11.63 9.09 -20.51
C PRO A 71 13.13 9.02 -20.89
N GLY A 72 13.76 10.14 -21.17
CA GLY A 72 15.18 10.19 -21.58
C GLY A 72 16.16 9.60 -20.57
N PRO A 73 16.13 9.96 -19.28
CA PRO A 73 16.97 9.36 -18.24
C PRO A 73 16.79 7.85 -18.13
N PHE A 74 15.55 7.37 -18.16
CA PHE A 74 15.19 5.96 -18.11
C PHE A 74 15.85 5.17 -19.25
N PHE A 75 15.70 5.63 -20.49
CA PHE A 75 16.27 4.98 -21.67
C PHE A 75 17.81 4.98 -21.67
N ARG A 76 18.44 6.10 -21.29
CA ARG A 76 19.90 6.18 -21.16
C ARG A 76 20.44 5.18 -20.13
N HIS A 77 19.73 5.03 -19.01
CA HIS A 77 20.12 4.08 -17.97
C HIS A 77 20.01 2.65 -18.46
N ASP A 78 18.93 2.27 -19.16
CA ASP A 78 18.76 0.94 -19.74
C ASP A 78 19.86 0.62 -20.74
N LEU A 79 20.17 1.52 -21.66
CA LEU A 79 21.29 1.35 -22.59
C LEU A 79 22.61 1.11 -21.85
N LYS A 80 22.88 1.85 -20.77
CA LYS A 80 24.06 1.64 -19.93
C LYS A 80 24.05 0.25 -19.28
N CYS A 81 22.92 -0.19 -18.73
CA CYS A 81 22.78 -1.51 -18.10
C CYS A 81 22.98 -2.64 -19.13
N PHE A 82 22.48 -2.52 -20.35
CA PHE A 82 22.73 -3.47 -21.44
C PHE A 82 24.19 -3.45 -21.86
N ALA A 83 24.79 -2.27 -22.11
CA ALA A 83 26.19 -2.14 -22.54
C ALA A 83 27.17 -2.69 -21.48
N THR A 84 26.88 -2.49 -20.20
CA THR A 84 27.69 -3.01 -19.08
C THR A 84 27.35 -4.46 -18.70
N ARG A 85 26.46 -5.11 -19.43
CA ARG A 85 25.98 -6.47 -19.16
C ARG A 85 25.42 -6.66 -17.75
N ARG A 86 24.91 -5.63 -17.12
CA ARG A 86 24.22 -5.71 -15.80
C ARG A 86 22.82 -6.28 -15.94
N MET A 87 22.16 -6.07 -17.09
CA MET A 87 20.90 -6.70 -17.48
C MET A 87 21.12 -7.65 -18.68
N PRO A 88 20.33 -8.74 -18.78
CA PRO A 88 20.33 -9.56 -19.98
C PRO A 88 19.78 -8.74 -21.15
N PHE A 89 20.50 -8.77 -22.27
CA PHE A 89 19.99 -8.23 -23.53
C PHE A 89 19.00 -9.25 -24.10
N ASN A 90 17.72 -9.00 -23.95
CA ASN A 90 16.70 -9.74 -24.67
C ASN A 90 15.80 -8.77 -25.44
N TYR A 91 15.25 -9.26 -26.53
CA TYR A 91 14.41 -8.48 -27.44
C TYR A 91 13.15 -7.90 -26.74
N LEU A 92 12.57 -8.63 -25.78
CA LEU A 92 11.40 -8.18 -25.03
C LEU A 92 11.73 -7.01 -24.11
N ASN A 93 12.86 -7.04 -23.41
CA ASN A 93 13.29 -5.93 -22.56
C ASN A 93 13.61 -4.68 -23.40
N LEU A 94 14.25 -4.86 -24.54
CA LEU A 94 14.51 -3.75 -25.47
C LEU A 94 13.20 -3.20 -26.04
N LEU A 95 12.27 -4.07 -26.45
CA LEU A 95 10.95 -3.66 -26.94
C LEU A 95 10.13 -2.92 -25.87
N ASN A 96 10.14 -3.40 -24.64
CA ASN A 96 9.42 -2.74 -23.56
C ASN A 96 10.04 -1.36 -23.25
N SER A 97 11.36 -1.26 -23.16
CA SER A 97 12.05 0.01 -22.98
C SER A 97 11.81 0.97 -24.16
N THR A 98 11.82 0.47 -25.40
CA THR A 98 11.56 1.29 -26.58
C THR A 98 10.09 1.68 -26.70
N ARG A 99 9.14 0.80 -26.33
CA ARG A 99 7.70 1.13 -26.26
C ARG A 99 7.43 2.20 -25.21
N TYR A 100 7.99 2.03 -24.01
CA TYR A 100 7.87 3.04 -22.95
C TYR A 100 8.47 4.37 -23.41
N PHE A 101 9.66 4.35 -23.99
CA PHE A 101 10.33 5.52 -24.54
C PHE A 101 9.50 6.15 -25.67
N ALA A 102 9.00 5.37 -26.63
CA ALA A 102 8.19 5.88 -27.73
C ALA A 102 6.83 6.44 -27.27
N SER A 103 6.14 5.77 -26.34
CA SER A 103 4.87 6.24 -25.80
C SER A 103 5.02 7.51 -24.94
N ASN A 104 6.21 7.70 -24.35
CA ASN A 104 6.52 8.86 -23.50
C ASN A 104 7.56 9.80 -24.14
N TRP A 105 7.97 9.57 -25.40
CA TRP A 105 8.97 10.38 -26.15
C TRP A 105 8.69 11.87 -26.10
N HIS A 106 7.45 12.21 -26.24
CA HIS A 106 7.02 13.51 -25.85
C HIS A 106 6.69 13.43 -24.34
N GLN A 107 7.43 14.12 -23.48
CA GLN A 107 7.02 14.41 -22.08
C GLN A 107 5.56 14.79 -21.97
N SER A 108 4.97 15.02 -23.11
CA SER A 108 3.59 15.26 -23.38
C SER A 108 2.67 14.05 -23.24
N GLY A 109 3.12 12.80 -22.99
CA GLY A 109 2.18 11.69 -22.86
C GLY A 109 1.12 11.98 -21.81
N GLY A 110 1.53 12.20 -20.57
CA GLY A 110 0.63 12.62 -19.49
C GLY A 110 0.07 14.02 -19.71
N ALA A 111 0.89 15.02 -20.02
CA ALA A 111 0.46 16.39 -20.25
C ALA A 111 -0.43 16.54 -21.50
N LYS A 112 -0.13 15.82 -22.58
CA LYS A 112 -0.96 15.78 -23.79
C LYS A 112 -2.31 15.13 -23.51
N THR A 113 -2.32 14.01 -22.78
CA THR A 113 -3.57 13.32 -22.40
C THR A 113 -4.38 14.20 -21.46
N PHE A 114 -3.72 14.90 -20.52
CA PHE A 114 -4.39 15.89 -19.69
C PHE A 114 -5.07 16.97 -20.54
N ALA A 115 -4.33 17.59 -21.47
CA ALA A 115 -4.87 18.63 -22.36
C ALA A 115 -5.99 18.11 -23.28
N GLN A 116 -5.93 16.86 -23.72
CA GLN A 116 -7.00 16.23 -24.50
C GLN A 116 -8.28 15.98 -23.69
N ARG A 117 -8.15 15.66 -22.40
CA ARG A 117 -9.28 15.31 -21.52
C ARG A 117 -9.88 16.52 -20.81
N PHE A 118 -9.08 17.53 -20.49
CA PHE A 118 -9.45 18.65 -19.66
C PHE A 118 -9.29 20.02 -20.36
N GLY A 119 -8.85 20.03 -21.61
CA GLY A 119 -8.57 21.25 -22.35
C GLY A 119 -7.17 21.82 -22.09
N ARG A 120 -6.81 22.87 -22.82
CA ARG A 120 -5.57 23.64 -22.55
C ARG A 120 -5.78 24.46 -21.30
N VAL A 121 -4.90 24.26 -20.31
CA VAL A 121 -4.95 24.95 -19.03
C VAL A 121 -3.78 25.95 -18.92
N LYS A 122 -3.94 26.96 -18.08
CA LYS A 122 -2.89 27.92 -17.75
C LYS A 122 -1.85 27.36 -16.78
N ALA A 123 -2.24 26.30 -16.05
CA ALA A 123 -1.38 25.62 -15.09
C ALA A 123 -0.05 25.18 -15.71
N ARG A 124 1.04 25.37 -14.97
CA ARG A 124 2.35 24.85 -15.37
C ARG A 124 2.38 23.34 -15.24
N MET A 125 2.80 22.63 -16.29
CA MET A 125 3.03 21.19 -16.26
C MET A 125 4.44 20.89 -15.75
N ARG A 126 4.53 20.08 -14.69
CA ARG A 126 5.80 19.70 -14.06
C ARG A 126 5.95 18.18 -14.03
N PHE A 127 7.19 17.71 -14.25
CA PHE A 127 7.57 16.32 -14.09
C PHE A 127 8.57 16.23 -12.94
N VAL A 128 8.19 15.52 -11.89
CA VAL A 128 8.98 15.36 -10.67
C VAL A 128 9.68 14.00 -10.74
N ASP A 129 10.92 13.96 -10.28
CA ASP A 129 11.65 12.69 -10.16
C ASP A 129 10.88 11.72 -9.27
N HIS A 130 10.81 10.44 -9.70
CA HIS A 130 9.97 9.44 -9.07
C HIS A 130 10.37 9.17 -7.61
N HIS A 131 11.67 8.96 -7.36
CA HIS A 131 12.15 8.74 -6.01
C HIS A 131 12.07 10.00 -5.14
N LEU A 132 12.23 11.20 -5.72
CA LEU A 132 11.97 12.44 -5.01
C LEU A 132 10.49 12.56 -4.61
N ALA A 133 9.58 12.21 -5.52
CA ALA A 133 8.15 12.22 -5.21
C ALA A 133 7.79 11.23 -4.08
N HIS A 134 8.34 10.02 -4.10
CA HIS A 134 8.22 9.09 -2.98
C HIS A 134 8.78 9.67 -1.67
N ALA A 135 9.99 10.23 -1.70
CA ALA A 135 10.63 10.80 -0.52
C ALA A 135 9.82 11.95 0.07
N LEU A 136 9.31 12.85 -0.80
CA LEU A 136 8.42 13.95 -0.41
C LEU A 136 7.10 13.44 0.20
N SER A 137 6.52 12.37 -0.36
CA SER A 137 5.28 11.79 0.16
C SER A 137 5.43 11.19 1.57
N ALA A 138 6.62 10.70 1.93
CA ALA A 138 6.89 10.20 3.26
C ALA A 138 7.32 11.32 4.22
N TYR A 139 8.37 12.06 3.90
CA TYR A 139 8.89 13.09 4.80
C TYR A 139 7.90 14.22 5.03
N GLY A 140 7.20 14.67 3.98
CA GLY A 140 6.25 15.78 4.06
C GLY A 140 5.07 15.54 4.98
N TYR A 141 4.75 14.30 5.26
CA TYR A 141 3.63 13.92 6.11
C TYR A 141 4.05 13.15 7.37
N SER A 142 5.35 13.01 7.64
CA SER A 142 5.86 12.31 8.83
C SER A 142 5.70 13.11 10.12
N GLY A 143 5.73 14.43 10.03
CA GLY A 143 5.80 15.33 11.19
C GLY A 143 7.20 15.47 11.78
N TYR A 144 8.23 14.82 11.21
CA TYR A 144 9.60 14.90 11.71
C TYR A 144 10.30 16.15 11.18
N ASN A 145 11.04 16.84 12.04
CA ASN A 145 11.93 17.93 11.61
C ASN A 145 13.17 17.36 10.94
N ASP A 146 13.82 16.38 11.59
CA ASP A 146 14.99 15.67 11.08
C ASP A 146 14.67 14.19 10.91
N ALA A 147 14.97 13.64 9.73
CA ALA A 147 14.72 12.24 9.42
C ALA A 147 15.70 11.68 8.38
N ALA A 148 16.02 10.39 8.52
CA ALA A 148 16.49 9.59 7.41
C ALA A 148 15.28 9.18 6.55
N VAL A 149 15.32 9.47 5.26
CA VAL A 149 14.23 9.11 4.34
C VAL A 149 14.76 8.07 3.36
N VAL A 150 14.12 6.91 3.33
CA VAL A 150 14.52 5.79 2.49
C VAL A 150 13.40 5.44 1.54
N VAL A 151 13.70 5.49 0.26
CA VAL A 151 12.80 5.01 -0.80
C VAL A 151 13.35 3.69 -1.32
N MET A 152 12.56 2.62 -1.23
CA MET A 152 12.89 1.31 -1.75
C MET A 152 11.77 0.84 -2.65
N ASP A 153 12.09 0.68 -3.93
CA ASP A 153 11.09 0.37 -4.95
C ASP A 153 11.51 -0.80 -5.84
N GLY A 154 10.59 -1.29 -6.66
CA GLY A 154 10.89 -2.23 -7.73
C GLY A 154 11.81 -1.57 -8.74
N ARG A 155 11.40 -0.40 -9.21
CA ARG A 155 12.15 0.42 -10.16
C ARG A 155 11.55 1.82 -10.26
N GLY A 156 12.36 2.83 -9.99
CA GLY A 156 12.11 4.21 -10.43
C GLY A 156 12.56 4.44 -11.88
N ALA A 157 12.93 5.66 -12.24
CA ALA A 157 13.47 5.93 -13.58
C ALA A 157 14.80 5.19 -13.84
N TRP A 158 15.69 5.22 -12.86
CA TRP A 158 17.01 4.57 -12.87
C TRP A 158 17.41 4.08 -11.47
N GLU A 159 16.60 4.33 -10.48
CA GLU A 159 16.80 3.99 -9.08
C GLU A 159 16.11 2.66 -8.73
N GLY A 160 16.73 1.88 -7.86
CA GLY A 160 16.11 0.80 -7.10
C GLY A 160 15.89 1.21 -5.65
N THR A 161 16.84 2.00 -5.10
CA THR A 161 16.76 2.54 -3.74
C THR A 161 17.40 3.92 -3.70
N SER A 162 16.83 4.85 -2.93
CA SER A 162 17.47 6.12 -2.64
C SER A 162 17.37 6.50 -1.16
N ILE A 163 18.38 7.22 -0.68
CA ILE A 163 18.48 7.72 0.69
C ILE A 163 18.54 9.25 0.63
N TRP A 164 17.74 9.89 1.47
CA TRP A 164 17.65 11.34 1.59
C TRP A 164 17.74 11.73 3.06
N ARG A 165 18.18 12.94 3.34
CA ARG A 165 18.09 13.57 4.64
C ARG A 165 16.99 14.61 4.61
N GLY A 166 15.98 14.44 5.45
CA GLY A 166 14.98 15.47 5.74
C GLY A 166 15.46 16.35 6.88
N HIS A 167 15.43 17.67 6.70
CA HIS A 167 15.72 18.64 7.75
C HIS A 167 15.07 19.98 7.45
N ASP A 168 14.55 20.63 8.46
CA ASP A 168 13.92 21.96 8.36
C ASP A 168 12.92 22.11 7.19
N GLY A 169 12.16 21.04 6.91
CA GLY A 169 11.18 20.98 5.84
C GLY A 169 11.78 20.87 4.44
N ARG A 170 13.05 20.49 4.30
CA ARG A 170 13.75 20.25 3.03
C ARG A 170 14.22 18.81 2.93
N LEU A 171 14.55 18.39 1.72
CA LEU A 171 15.13 17.07 1.44
C LEU A 171 16.46 17.23 0.69
N ASP A 172 17.52 16.66 1.26
CA ASP A 172 18.82 16.54 0.60
C ASP A 172 19.05 15.11 0.15
N HIS A 173 19.41 14.94 -1.12
CA HIS A 173 19.78 13.64 -1.64
C HIS A 173 21.15 13.20 -1.09
N VAL A 174 21.20 11.96 -0.57
CA VAL A 174 22.42 11.41 0.06
C VAL A 174 23.05 10.33 -0.79
N LEU A 175 22.25 9.37 -1.29
CA LEU A 175 22.76 8.21 -2.03
C LEU A 175 21.67 7.58 -2.88
N THR A 176 22.06 7.03 -4.03
CA THR A 176 21.21 6.16 -4.85
C THR A 176 21.90 4.82 -5.11
N ILE A 177 21.14 3.75 -4.94
CA ILE A 177 21.49 2.40 -5.44
C ILE A 177 20.73 2.25 -6.77
N PRO A 178 21.47 2.27 -7.89
CA PRO A 178 20.83 2.27 -9.19
C PRO A 178 20.24 0.90 -9.51
N PHE A 179 19.12 0.87 -10.21
CA PHE A 179 18.65 -0.32 -10.90
C PHE A 179 19.80 -0.87 -11.81
N PRO A 180 20.06 -2.18 -11.92
CA PRO A 180 19.18 -3.28 -11.50
C PRO A 180 19.46 -3.83 -10.09
N ASP A 181 20.24 -3.19 -9.24
CA ASP A 181 20.39 -3.59 -7.85
C ASP A 181 19.13 -3.16 -7.07
N SER A 182 18.02 -3.87 -7.23
CA SER A 182 16.74 -3.61 -6.58
C SER A 182 16.24 -4.83 -5.81
N VAL A 183 16.03 -4.65 -4.51
CA VAL A 183 15.43 -5.70 -3.67
C VAL A 183 13.94 -5.91 -4.01
N GLY A 184 13.24 -4.87 -4.45
CA GLY A 184 11.86 -4.99 -4.92
C GLY A 184 11.77 -5.85 -6.19
N TYR A 185 12.68 -5.61 -7.15
CA TYR A 185 12.76 -6.44 -8.35
C TYR A 185 13.14 -7.90 -8.01
N PHE A 186 14.11 -8.10 -7.11
CA PHE A 186 14.46 -9.44 -6.60
C PHE A 186 13.22 -10.14 -6.03
N TYR A 187 12.46 -9.46 -5.18
CA TYR A 187 11.27 -10.02 -4.54
C TYR A 187 10.18 -10.36 -5.57
N SER A 188 9.95 -9.48 -6.54
CA SER A 188 8.95 -9.70 -7.60
C SER A 188 9.27 -10.88 -8.50
N GLU A 189 10.54 -11.11 -8.85
CA GLU A 189 10.95 -12.29 -9.64
C GLU A 189 10.69 -13.60 -8.87
N PHE A 190 10.94 -13.61 -7.57
CA PHE A 190 10.60 -14.76 -6.73
C PHE A 190 9.09 -14.91 -6.51
N THR A 191 8.35 -13.81 -6.47
CA THR A 191 6.88 -13.84 -6.43
C THR A 191 6.33 -14.58 -7.65
N GLU A 192 6.86 -14.29 -8.84
CA GLU A 192 6.48 -15.00 -10.07
C GLU A 192 6.95 -16.46 -10.08
N PHE A 193 8.17 -16.74 -9.62
CA PHE A 193 8.67 -18.12 -9.47
C PHE A 193 7.78 -18.97 -8.55
N LEU A 194 7.21 -18.37 -7.51
CA LEU A 194 6.26 -19.01 -6.60
C LEU A 194 4.83 -19.10 -7.16
N GLY A 195 4.62 -18.76 -8.45
CA GLY A 195 3.35 -18.88 -9.16
C GLY A 195 2.32 -17.81 -8.79
N PHE A 196 2.77 -16.66 -8.32
CA PHE A 196 1.94 -15.48 -8.03
C PHE A 196 2.19 -14.37 -9.07
N HIS A 197 1.35 -13.33 -9.09
CA HIS A 197 1.53 -12.22 -10.00
C HIS A 197 2.55 -11.22 -9.45
N ARG A 198 3.67 -11.05 -10.14
CA ARG A 198 4.67 -10.03 -9.79
C ARG A 198 4.09 -8.62 -9.90
N ASN A 199 4.61 -7.69 -9.13
CA ASN A 199 4.15 -6.31 -8.97
C ASN A 199 2.71 -6.19 -8.45
N SER A 200 2.16 -7.27 -7.87
CA SER A 200 0.79 -7.31 -7.34
C SER A 200 0.64 -8.18 -6.10
N ASP A 201 1.31 -9.34 -6.07
CA ASP A 201 1.08 -10.40 -5.08
C ASP A 201 2.25 -10.61 -4.09
N GLU A 202 3.22 -9.69 -4.02
CA GLU A 202 4.38 -9.77 -3.11
C GLU A 202 3.95 -10.00 -1.65
N TRP A 203 2.84 -9.41 -1.25
CA TRP A 203 2.25 -9.61 0.08
C TRP A 203 1.79 -11.04 0.33
N LYS A 204 1.54 -11.88 -0.71
CA LYS A 204 1.26 -13.33 -0.55
C LYS A 204 2.52 -14.06 -0.13
N VAL A 205 3.66 -13.75 -0.73
CA VAL A 205 4.96 -14.32 -0.34
C VAL A 205 5.30 -13.93 1.10
N MET A 206 5.10 -12.66 1.49
CA MET A 206 5.28 -12.19 2.87
C MET A 206 4.40 -12.97 3.87
N GLY A 207 3.13 -13.25 3.50
CA GLY A 207 2.21 -14.03 4.34
C GLY A 207 2.52 -15.53 4.37
N LEU A 208 3.13 -16.08 3.31
CA LEU A 208 3.52 -17.49 3.22
C LEU A 208 4.83 -17.79 4.00
N ALA A 209 5.74 -16.82 4.04
CA ALA A 209 7.07 -16.98 4.62
C ALA A 209 7.10 -17.60 6.03
N PRO A 210 6.22 -17.23 6.98
CA PRO A 210 6.22 -17.83 8.32
C PRO A 210 5.90 -19.32 8.38
N TYR A 211 5.40 -19.92 7.31
CA TYR A 211 5.15 -21.37 7.21
C TYR A 211 6.38 -22.15 6.70
N GLY A 212 7.42 -21.44 6.24
CA GLY A 212 8.68 -22.04 5.79
C GLY A 212 9.71 -22.17 6.90
N GLN A 213 10.81 -22.83 6.56
CA GLN A 213 11.97 -23.05 7.43
C GLN A 213 13.24 -22.49 6.79
N PRO A 214 14.25 -22.06 7.58
CA PRO A 214 15.54 -21.67 7.06
C PRO A 214 16.26 -22.84 6.38
N GLY A 215 17.17 -22.53 5.43
CA GLY A 215 18.01 -23.55 4.78
C GLY A 215 18.15 -23.37 3.27
N VAL A 216 17.32 -22.55 2.63
CA VAL A 216 17.46 -22.25 1.19
C VAL A 216 18.50 -21.12 1.01
N ASP A 217 19.57 -21.42 0.24
CA ASP A 217 20.62 -20.44 -0.07
C ASP A 217 20.25 -19.62 -1.32
N LEU A 218 20.12 -18.31 -1.15
CA LEU A 218 19.85 -17.35 -2.21
C LEU A 218 21.09 -16.50 -2.58
N SER A 219 22.29 -16.82 -2.09
CA SER A 219 23.54 -16.07 -2.35
C SER A 219 23.91 -16.00 -3.85
N ALA A 220 23.45 -16.95 -4.66
CA ALA A 220 23.58 -16.90 -6.11
C ALA A 220 22.84 -15.70 -6.74
N PHE A 221 21.79 -15.18 -6.09
CA PHE A 221 20.86 -14.16 -6.63
C PHE A 221 21.01 -12.80 -5.94
N ILE A 222 21.37 -12.79 -4.65
CA ILE A 222 21.58 -11.57 -3.88
C ILE A 222 22.79 -11.71 -2.96
N ASP A 223 23.69 -10.73 -2.98
CA ASP A 223 24.81 -10.62 -2.05
C ASP A 223 24.46 -9.62 -0.95
N LEU A 224 24.15 -10.13 0.22
CA LEU A 224 23.80 -9.36 1.43
C LEU A 224 25.03 -8.95 2.27
N ARG A 225 26.24 -9.42 1.92
CA ARG A 225 27.51 -8.97 2.54
C ARG A 225 27.99 -7.67 1.92
N ALA A 226 27.60 -7.39 0.68
CA ALA A 226 27.82 -6.07 0.09
C ALA A 226 27.02 -5.02 0.85
N VAL A 227 27.58 -3.83 1.03
CA VAL A 227 26.90 -2.73 1.72
C VAL A 227 26.39 -1.74 0.66
N PRO A 228 25.08 -1.56 0.57
CA PRO A 228 24.02 -2.16 1.40
C PRO A 228 23.60 -3.57 0.97
N TYR A 229 23.68 -3.90 -0.31
CA TYR A 229 23.43 -5.20 -0.92
C TYR A 229 23.72 -5.12 -2.43
N ARG A 230 23.79 -6.26 -3.11
CA ARG A 230 23.88 -6.34 -4.58
C ARG A 230 22.96 -7.45 -5.10
N VAL A 231 22.17 -7.14 -6.14
CA VAL A 231 21.31 -8.13 -6.81
C VAL A 231 21.95 -8.60 -8.10
N HIS A 232 22.04 -9.92 -8.26
CA HIS A 232 22.55 -10.54 -9.48
C HIS A 232 21.45 -10.72 -10.53
N THR A 233 20.87 -9.61 -10.99
CA THR A 233 19.66 -9.57 -11.84
C THR A 233 19.76 -10.45 -13.09
N ARG A 234 20.94 -10.57 -13.73
CA ARG A 234 21.12 -11.48 -14.87
C ARG A 234 20.86 -12.95 -14.56
N LYS A 235 20.97 -13.33 -13.27
CA LYS A 235 20.74 -14.70 -12.82
C LYS A 235 19.27 -14.94 -12.45
N LEU A 236 18.53 -13.87 -12.16
CA LEU A 236 17.09 -13.92 -11.89
C LEU A 236 16.30 -14.00 -13.19
N VAL A 237 16.67 -13.14 -14.15
CA VAL A 237 15.96 -13.02 -15.43
C VAL A 237 16.53 -13.99 -16.43
N ALA A 238 15.68 -14.77 -17.05
CA ALA A 238 16.07 -15.71 -18.09
C ALA A 238 16.72 -15.03 -19.30
N ASN A 239 17.78 -15.63 -19.83
CA ASN A 239 18.43 -15.24 -21.10
C ASN A 239 17.58 -15.61 -22.34
N GLY A 240 16.28 -15.39 -22.33
CA GLY A 240 15.40 -15.55 -23.49
C GLY A 240 15.05 -16.99 -23.91
N VAL A 241 15.69 -18.01 -23.35
CA VAL A 241 15.49 -19.41 -23.76
C VAL A 241 14.62 -20.22 -22.76
N ALA A 242 14.73 -19.94 -21.47
CA ALA A 242 13.87 -20.53 -20.46
C ALA A 242 13.72 -19.56 -19.27
N PRO A 243 12.50 -19.12 -18.94
CA PRO A 243 12.25 -18.36 -17.73
C PRO A 243 12.76 -19.13 -16.50
N PHE A 244 13.49 -18.45 -15.60
CA PHE A 244 13.98 -19.02 -14.35
C PHE A 244 14.98 -20.18 -14.47
N ALA A 245 15.72 -20.32 -15.58
CA ALA A 245 16.61 -21.47 -15.79
C ALA A 245 17.58 -21.74 -14.64
N LEU A 246 18.26 -20.71 -14.12
CA LEU A 246 19.16 -20.86 -12.98
C LEU A 246 18.39 -21.09 -11.68
N MET A 247 17.27 -20.39 -11.47
CA MET A 247 16.41 -20.63 -10.28
C MET A 247 15.92 -22.08 -10.27
N THR A 248 15.48 -22.58 -11.43
CA THR A 248 15.02 -23.98 -11.58
C THR A 248 16.15 -24.98 -11.29
N SER A 249 17.37 -24.71 -11.75
CA SER A 249 18.51 -25.63 -11.51
C SER A 249 18.93 -25.69 -10.04
N LEU A 250 18.76 -24.60 -9.28
CA LEU A 250 19.17 -24.51 -7.88
C LEU A 250 18.04 -24.82 -6.90
N LEU A 251 16.80 -24.44 -7.24
CA LEU A 251 15.67 -24.47 -6.33
C LEU A 251 14.56 -25.46 -6.74
N GLY A 252 14.72 -26.13 -7.88
CA GLY A 252 13.68 -26.97 -8.49
C GLY A 252 12.71 -26.15 -9.36
N PRO A 253 11.68 -26.77 -9.96
CA PRO A 253 10.78 -26.11 -10.89
C PRO A 253 9.98 -24.97 -10.25
N PRO A 254 9.61 -23.92 -11.02
CA PRO A 254 8.69 -22.89 -10.55
C PRO A 254 7.32 -23.50 -10.24
N ARG A 255 6.59 -22.89 -9.31
CA ARG A 255 5.23 -23.33 -8.99
C ARG A 255 4.27 -22.96 -10.12
N VAL A 256 3.46 -23.92 -10.52
CA VAL A 256 2.32 -23.63 -11.40
C VAL A 256 1.27 -22.85 -10.61
N ALA A 257 0.72 -21.81 -11.19
CA ALA A 257 -0.32 -21.01 -10.53
C ALA A 257 -1.49 -21.90 -10.05
N GLU A 258 -2.03 -21.57 -8.88
CA GLU A 258 -3.14 -22.29 -8.22
C GLU A 258 -2.82 -23.76 -7.85
N SER A 259 -1.59 -24.28 -8.08
CA SER A 259 -1.20 -25.61 -7.58
C SER A 259 -0.94 -25.61 -6.07
N GLU A 260 -0.84 -26.80 -5.48
CA GLU A 260 -0.50 -26.99 -4.07
C GLU A 260 0.84 -26.32 -3.71
N ILE A 261 0.94 -25.83 -2.48
CA ILE A 261 2.15 -25.23 -1.92
C ILE A 261 2.77 -26.22 -0.93
N ASP A 262 3.79 -26.93 -1.40
CA ASP A 262 4.60 -27.83 -0.58
C ASP A 262 5.62 -27.08 0.29
N ASP A 263 6.34 -27.81 1.14
CA ASP A 263 7.32 -27.21 2.05
C ASP A 263 8.51 -26.57 1.32
N ARG A 264 8.85 -27.03 0.11
CA ARG A 264 9.91 -26.40 -0.71
C ARG A 264 9.54 -24.95 -1.07
N TYR A 265 8.30 -24.70 -1.51
CA TYR A 265 7.84 -23.35 -1.86
C TYR A 265 7.71 -22.45 -0.62
N LYS A 266 7.28 -23.02 0.53
CA LYS A 266 7.25 -22.29 1.81
C LYS A 266 8.67 -21.89 2.24
N ASN A 267 9.65 -22.79 2.12
CA ASN A 267 11.04 -22.54 2.48
C ASN A 267 11.68 -21.48 1.54
N ILE A 268 11.36 -21.51 0.24
CA ILE A 268 11.78 -20.47 -0.69
C ILE A 268 11.17 -19.11 -0.28
N ALA A 269 9.87 -19.07 0.04
CA ALA A 269 9.20 -17.84 0.49
C ALA A 269 9.84 -17.28 1.78
N TYR A 270 10.19 -18.18 2.73
CA TYR A 270 10.93 -17.80 3.94
C TYR A 270 12.26 -17.14 3.61
N ALA A 271 13.07 -17.78 2.76
CA ALA A 271 14.41 -17.26 2.39
C ALA A 271 14.33 -15.92 1.65
N VAL A 272 13.34 -15.75 0.76
CA VAL A 272 13.09 -14.49 0.03
C VAL A 272 12.72 -13.36 1.00
N GLN A 273 11.84 -13.65 1.96
CA GLN A 273 11.44 -12.68 2.98
C GLN A 273 12.61 -12.30 3.88
N ASP A 274 13.39 -13.28 4.35
CA ASP A 274 14.57 -13.04 5.21
C ASP A 274 15.64 -12.23 4.48
N ALA A 275 15.87 -12.51 3.19
CA ALA A 275 16.79 -11.73 2.36
C ALA A 275 16.31 -10.28 2.19
N CYS A 276 15.01 -10.06 1.97
CA CYS A 276 14.41 -8.74 1.87
C CYS A 276 14.55 -7.97 3.19
N GLU A 277 14.20 -8.58 4.32
CA GLU A 277 14.34 -7.99 5.65
C GLU A 277 15.78 -7.59 5.94
N THR A 278 16.74 -8.47 5.63
CA THR A 278 18.17 -8.21 5.79
C THR A 278 18.64 -7.05 4.91
N ALA A 279 18.24 -7.02 3.65
CA ALA A 279 18.57 -5.93 2.73
C ALA A 279 18.01 -4.58 3.22
N MET A 280 16.74 -4.55 3.65
CA MET A 280 16.11 -3.34 4.21
C MET A 280 16.84 -2.86 5.46
N MET A 281 17.17 -3.77 6.38
CA MET A 281 17.94 -3.44 7.61
C MET A 281 19.31 -2.85 7.28
N ASN A 282 20.02 -3.38 6.27
CA ASN A 282 21.31 -2.88 5.83
C ASN A 282 21.20 -1.46 5.23
N VAL A 283 20.16 -1.21 4.42
CA VAL A 283 19.88 0.13 3.88
C VAL A 283 19.57 1.13 4.99
N VAL A 284 18.74 0.74 5.96
CA VAL A 284 18.39 1.62 7.09
C VAL A 284 19.62 1.94 7.95
N ARG A 285 20.47 0.95 8.26
CA ARG A 285 21.75 1.22 8.95
C ARG A 285 22.62 2.21 8.19
N LEU A 286 22.74 2.03 6.88
CA LEU A 286 23.48 2.95 6.01
C LEU A 286 22.85 4.36 6.01
N ALA A 287 21.52 4.45 5.97
CA ALA A 287 20.81 5.72 5.99
C ALA A 287 21.06 6.48 7.30
N ILE A 288 20.97 5.80 8.44
CA ILE A 288 21.26 6.37 9.77
C ILE A 288 22.71 6.83 9.83
N ASP A 289 23.66 6.01 9.37
CA ASP A 289 25.09 6.37 9.38
C ASP A 289 25.36 7.63 8.54
N LYS A 290 24.78 7.72 7.37
CA LYS A 290 24.98 8.84 6.45
C LYS A 290 24.27 10.12 6.86
N THR A 291 23.03 10.01 7.36
CA THR A 291 22.21 11.17 7.73
C THR A 291 22.39 11.62 9.17
N ARG A 292 22.83 10.71 10.05
CA ARG A 292 22.87 10.89 11.51
C ARG A 292 21.49 11.11 12.14
N CYS A 293 20.43 10.72 11.44
CA CYS A 293 19.05 10.81 11.91
C CYS A 293 18.54 9.45 12.33
N ARG A 294 17.84 9.37 13.47
CA ARG A 294 17.23 8.13 13.97
C ARG A 294 15.72 8.05 13.77
N ASN A 295 15.08 9.16 13.38
CA ASN A 295 13.71 9.12 12.85
C ASN A 295 13.76 8.66 11.40
N LEU A 296 12.94 7.69 11.05
CA LEU A 296 12.95 7.06 9.73
C LEU A 296 11.63 7.30 8.98
N CYS A 297 11.73 7.73 7.73
CA CYS A 297 10.61 7.75 6.79
C CYS A 297 10.83 6.70 5.70
N LEU A 298 9.80 5.91 5.39
CA LEU A 298 9.84 4.88 4.34
C LEU A 298 8.78 5.14 3.27
N ALA A 299 9.17 4.99 2.00
CA ALA A 299 8.30 4.97 0.82
C ALA A 299 8.87 4.04 -0.28
N GLY A 300 8.14 3.90 -1.39
CA GLY A 300 8.39 2.91 -2.43
C GLY A 300 7.65 1.61 -2.15
N GLY A 301 7.41 0.79 -3.18
CA GLY A 301 6.61 -0.43 -3.07
C GLY A 301 7.11 -1.42 -2.02
N VAL A 302 8.43 -1.51 -1.81
CA VAL A 302 9.05 -2.37 -0.78
C VAL A 302 8.67 -1.95 0.64
N ALA A 303 8.37 -0.67 0.89
CA ALA A 303 7.92 -0.19 2.19
C ALA A 303 6.52 -0.70 2.60
N LEU A 304 5.78 -1.38 1.70
CA LEU A 304 4.58 -2.13 2.06
C LEU A 304 4.88 -3.46 2.77
N ASN A 305 6.16 -3.86 2.87
CA ASN A 305 6.58 -5.03 3.63
C ASN A 305 6.52 -4.74 5.14
N SER A 306 5.30 -4.85 5.68
CA SER A 306 5.02 -4.55 7.09
C SER A 306 5.85 -5.39 8.08
N LYS A 307 6.26 -6.60 7.68
CA LYS A 307 7.10 -7.49 8.51
C LYS A 307 8.50 -6.92 8.68
N ALA A 308 9.13 -6.50 7.58
CA ALA A 308 10.43 -5.82 7.63
C ALA A 308 10.36 -4.50 8.40
N ASN A 309 9.31 -3.71 8.21
CA ASN A 309 9.12 -2.44 8.91
C ASN A 309 9.01 -2.63 10.43
N GLY A 310 8.22 -3.62 10.89
CA GLY A 310 8.13 -3.97 12.31
C GLY A 310 9.47 -4.44 12.88
N LYS A 311 10.22 -5.25 12.12
CA LYS A 311 11.57 -5.71 12.52
C LYS A 311 12.57 -4.55 12.64
N ILE A 312 12.53 -3.57 11.74
CA ILE A 312 13.36 -2.36 11.80
C ILE A 312 13.11 -1.58 13.11
N LEU A 313 11.84 -1.36 13.43
CA LEU A 313 11.45 -0.63 14.64
C LEU A 313 11.88 -1.39 15.90
N THR A 314 11.59 -2.69 15.98
CA THR A 314 11.88 -3.52 17.16
C THR A 314 13.37 -3.84 17.34
N ALA A 315 14.19 -3.68 16.30
CA ALA A 315 15.65 -3.85 16.40
C ALA A 315 16.37 -2.69 17.10
N GLY A 316 15.66 -1.63 17.50
CA GLY A 316 16.24 -0.46 18.17
C GLY A 316 17.18 0.37 17.29
N LEU A 317 17.11 0.21 15.96
CA LEU A 317 17.91 0.99 15.01
C LEU A 317 17.41 2.43 14.90
N VAL A 318 16.13 2.62 15.01
CA VAL A 318 15.42 3.89 14.86
C VAL A 318 14.64 4.21 16.13
N ASP A 319 14.44 5.50 16.39
CA ASP A 319 13.63 5.95 17.53
C ASP A 319 12.15 5.95 17.15
N GLU A 320 11.85 6.44 15.94
CA GLU A 320 10.50 6.47 15.38
C GLU A 320 10.53 6.09 13.91
N ILE A 321 9.40 5.58 13.41
CA ILE A 321 9.23 5.21 12.01
C ILE A 321 7.91 5.74 11.47
N PHE A 322 7.97 6.44 10.35
CA PHE A 322 6.82 6.79 9.54
C PHE A 322 6.90 6.05 8.20
N VAL A 323 5.89 5.24 7.93
CA VAL A 323 5.74 4.58 6.62
C VAL A 323 4.54 5.22 5.94
N GLN A 324 4.74 5.75 4.72
CA GLN A 324 3.63 6.31 3.94
C GLN A 324 2.53 5.25 3.77
N PRO A 325 1.26 5.51 4.17
CA PRO A 325 0.19 4.52 4.04
C PRO A 325 -0.05 4.07 2.58
N ALA A 326 0.15 4.97 1.62
CA ALA A 326 0.18 4.66 0.18
C ALA A 326 1.64 4.62 -0.31
N ALA A 327 2.48 3.76 0.29
CA ALA A 327 3.92 3.75 0.04
C ALA A 327 4.29 3.38 -1.40
N SER A 328 3.45 2.62 -2.12
CA SER A 328 3.60 2.29 -3.53
C SER A 328 3.35 3.52 -4.42
N ASP A 329 3.31 3.31 -5.73
CA ASP A 329 3.16 4.35 -6.75
C ASP A 329 1.95 5.26 -6.55
N ASP A 330 0.87 4.77 -5.91
CA ASP A 330 -0.27 5.63 -5.55
C ASP A 330 0.15 6.89 -4.79
N GLY A 331 1.08 6.76 -3.84
CA GLY A 331 1.55 7.88 -3.02
C GLY A 331 2.48 8.85 -3.74
N VAL A 332 2.99 8.50 -4.92
CA VAL A 332 3.83 9.37 -5.74
C VAL A 332 3.11 10.67 -6.11
N ALA A 333 1.80 10.59 -6.33
CA ALA A 333 0.99 11.79 -6.59
C ALA A 333 1.10 12.84 -5.47
N LEU A 334 1.15 12.39 -4.20
CA LEU A 334 1.26 13.27 -3.03
C LEU A 334 2.57 14.06 -3.04
N GLY A 335 3.68 13.37 -3.24
CA GLY A 335 5.00 13.99 -3.26
C GLY A 335 5.20 14.91 -4.48
N ALA A 336 4.67 14.48 -5.64
CA ALA A 336 4.71 15.32 -6.84
C ALA A 336 3.99 16.66 -6.63
N ALA A 337 2.84 16.65 -5.94
CA ALA A 337 2.08 17.86 -5.64
C ALA A 337 2.77 18.78 -4.62
N LEU A 338 3.66 18.25 -3.76
CA LEU A 338 4.41 19.05 -2.79
C LEU A 338 5.62 19.78 -3.40
N ALA A 339 6.21 19.24 -4.47
CA ALA A 339 7.44 19.78 -5.06
C ALA A 339 7.36 21.26 -5.42
N PRO A 340 6.31 21.79 -6.10
CA PRO A 340 6.22 23.22 -6.41
C PRO A 340 6.12 24.12 -5.19
N TYR A 341 5.42 23.65 -4.15
CA TYR A 341 5.29 24.40 -2.91
C TYR A 341 6.66 24.63 -2.25
N LEU A 342 7.51 23.61 -2.23
CA LEU A 342 8.88 23.71 -1.71
C LEU A 342 9.75 24.63 -2.56
N ASP A 343 9.68 24.52 -3.90
CA ASP A 343 10.47 25.37 -4.81
C ASP A 343 10.08 26.85 -4.71
N SER A 344 8.84 27.16 -4.31
CA SER A 344 8.37 28.52 -4.04
C SER A 344 8.83 29.06 -2.68
N GLY A 345 9.63 28.32 -1.92
CA GLY A 345 10.10 28.69 -0.59
C GLY A 345 9.17 28.26 0.54
N GLY A 346 8.14 27.49 0.23
CA GLY A 346 7.29 26.85 1.24
C GLY A 346 8.10 25.86 2.09
N ARG A 347 7.61 25.58 3.28
CA ARG A 347 8.16 24.52 4.14
C ARG A 347 7.14 23.40 4.23
N LEU A 348 7.62 22.17 4.28
CA LEU A 348 6.74 21.01 4.47
C LEU A 348 6.01 21.13 5.81
N PRO A 349 4.73 20.74 5.87
CA PRO A 349 3.97 20.80 7.09
C PRO A 349 4.57 19.86 8.13
N ASN A 350 4.93 20.39 9.30
CA ASN A 350 5.41 19.63 10.46
C ASN A 350 4.28 18.91 11.22
N LYS A 351 3.19 18.57 10.55
CA LYS A 351 2.08 17.85 11.15
C LYS A 351 2.08 16.42 10.68
N PRO A 352 2.16 15.44 11.59
CA PRO A 352 2.10 14.03 11.21
C PRO A 352 0.75 13.70 10.57
N MET A 353 0.77 12.90 9.50
CA MET A 353 -0.42 12.28 8.96
C MET A 353 -0.93 11.25 9.97
N ARG A 354 -2.11 11.50 10.53
CA ARG A 354 -2.73 10.62 11.52
C ARG A 354 -3.85 9.77 10.91
N GLN A 355 -4.24 10.04 9.67
CA GLN A 355 -5.36 9.40 9.00
C GLN A 355 -5.13 9.32 7.48
N ALA A 356 -5.67 8.30 6.85
CA ALA A 356 -5.63 8.10 5.40
C ALA A 356 -7.02 8.26 4.74
N TYR A 357 -7.99 8.83 5.42
CA TYR A 357 -9.37 9.04 4.92
C TYR A 357 -9.41 10.25 3.99
N LEU A 358 -8.83 10.11 2.80
CA LEU A 358 -8.59 11.19 1.85
C LEU A 358 -9.51 11.12 0.63
N GLY A 359 -10.15 9.99 0.39
CA GLY A 359 -10.98 9.74 -0.77
C GLY A 359 -12.43 10.25 -0.64
N PRO A 360 -13.31 9.84 -1.57
CA PRO A 360 -14.71 10.24 -1.59
C PRO A 360 -15.51 9.79 -0.36
N SER A 361 -16.56 10.55 -0.04
CA SER A 361 -17.60 10.21 0.92
C SER A 361 -18.97 10.41 0.29
N PHE A 362 -19.99 9.84 0.89
CA PHE A 362 -21.38 9.95 0.47
C PHE A 362 -22.23 10.35 1.69
N ASP A 363 -23.18 11.24 1.47
CA ASP A 363 -24.15 11.63 2.50
C ASP A 363 -25.26 10.59 2.65
N ASP A 364 -26.02 10.71 3.73
CA ASP A 364 -27.10 9.78 4.06
C ASP A 364 -28.15 9.71 2.95
N ASP A 365 -28.50 10.84 2.33
CA ASP A 365 -29.50 10.90 1.25
C ASP A 365 -29.05 10.12 0.01
N THR A 366 -27.77 10.25 -0.36
CA THR A 366 -27.18 9.48 -1.47
C THR A 366 -27.17 7.99 -1.18
N ILE A 367 -26.83 7.62 0.07
CA ILE A 367 -26.84 6.22 0.51
C ILE A 367 -28.26 5.68 0.45
N GLU A 368 -29.23 6.39 1.04
CA GLU A 368 -30.62 5.96 1.08
C GLU A 368 -31.23 5.85 -0.33
N ALA A 369 -30.92 6.80 -1.21
CA ALA A 369 -31.34 6.75 -2.61
C ALA A 369 -30.83 5.49 -3.33
N ALA A 370 -29.58 5.06 -3.08
CA ALA A 370 -29.06 3.82 -3.59
C ALA A 370 -29.83 2.60 -3.04
N LEU A 371 -30.10 2.54 -1.75
CA LEU A 371 -30.86 1.44 -1.13
C LEU A 371 -32.29 1.35 -1.69
N ARG A 372 -32.97 2.48 -1.87
CA ARG A 372 -34.31 2.56 -2.48
C ARG A 372 -34.31 2.14 -3.96
N THR A 373 -33.29 2.52 -4.72
CA THR A 373 -33.14 2.14 -6.15
C THR A 373 -33.11 0.62 -6.31
N TYR A 374 -32.45 -0.09 -5.40
CA TYR A 374 -32.41 -1.55 -5.39
C TYR A 374 -33.58 -2.19 -4.62
N LYS A 375 -34.54 -1.40 -4.16
CA LYS A 375 -35.73 -1.85 -3.41
C LYS A 375 -35.37 -2.72 -2.19
N LEU A 376 -34.27 -2.39 -1.51
CA LEU A 376 -33.81 -3.15 -0.37
C LEU A 376 -34.64 -2.81 0.87
N ARG A 377 -34.78 -3.79 1.77
CA ARG A 377 -35.24 -3.55 3.13
C ARG A 377 -34.05 -3.06 3.94
N TYR A 378 -34.23 -1.99 4.67
CA TYR A 378 -33.21 -1.42 5.55
C TYR A 378 -33.86 -0.78 6.77
N THR A 379 -33.10 -0.71 7.86
CA THR A 379 -33.47 -0.02 9.08
C THR A 379 -32.53 1.15 9.32
N ARG A 380 -33.06 2.33 9.66
CA ARG A 380 -32.23 3.46 10.10
C ARG A 380 -31.86 3.25 11.55
N LEU A 381 -30.57 3.25 11.83
CA LEU A 381 -29.98 3.05 13.15
C LEU A 381 -29.81 4.41 13.86
N GLU A 382 -30.05 4.44 15.16
CA GLU A 382 -29.71 5.58 16.01
C GLU A 382 -28.21 5.61 16.33
N ASP A 383 -27.62 4.45 16.60
CA ASP A 383 -26.19 4.26 16.85
C ASP A 383 -25.64 3.11 15.99
N PRO A 384 -25.11 3.41 14.78
CA PRO A 384 -24.52 2.40 13.92
C PRO A 384 -23.33 1.65 14.53
N GLY A 385 -22.59 2.32 15.45
CA GLY A 385 -21.47 1.72 16.16
C GLY A 385 -21.91 0.63 17.12
N ALA A 386 -22.94 0.91 17.94
CA ALA A 386 -23.49 -0.05 18.90
C ALA A 386 -24.17 -1.23 18.20
N ALA A 387 -24.94 -0.97 17.11
CA ALA A 387 -25.60 -2.03 16.34
C ALA A 387 -24.59 -2.94 15.65
N ALA A 388 -23.51 -2.38 15.05
CA ALA A 388 -22.43 -3.17 14.46
C ALA A 388 -21.74 -4.04 15.51
N ALA A 389 -21.44 -3.50 16.70
CA ALA A 389 -20.80 -4.23 17.78
C ALA A 389 -21.66 -5.39 18.31
N GLU A 390 -22.97 -5.20 18.38
CA GLU A 390 -23.92 -6.24 18.75
C GLU A 390 -23.87 -7.41 17.77
N LEU A 391 -24.07 -7.15 16.48
CA LEU A 391 -24.00 -8.17 15.42
C LEU A 391 -22.64 -8.89 15.38
N LEU A 392 -21.52 -8.15 15.55
CA LEU A 392 -20.18 -8.74 15.62
C LEU A 392 -20.03 -9.66 16.84
N SER A 393 -20.59 -9.28 18.01
CA SER A 393 -20.53 -10.09 19.22
C SER A 393 -21.30 -11.42 19.11
N GLU A 394 -22.28 -11.49 18.20
CA GLU A 394 -23.03 -12.68 17.80
C GLU A 394 -22.28 -13.54 16.76
N GLY A 395 -21.08 -13.14 16.34
CA GLY A 395 -20.27 -13.87 15.36
C GLY A 395 -20.65 -13.60 13.89
N LYS A 396 -21.40 -12.53 13.62
CA LYS A 396 -21.76 -12.10 12.25
C LYS A 396 -20.58 -11.50 11.50
N ILE A 397 -20.54 -11.66 10.18
CA ILE A 397 -19.58 -11.03 9.26
C ILE A 397 -20.25 -9.79 8.67
N LEU A 398 -19.70 -8.59 8.94
CA LEU A 398 -20.29 -7.33 8.54
C LEU A 398 -19.54 -6.65 7.40
N GLY A 399 -20.30 -6.14 6.38
CA GLY A 399 -19.84 -5.06 5.53
C GLY A 399 -19.96 -3.72 6.29
N TRP A 400 -18.89 -2.93 6.28
CA TRP A 400 -18.83 -1.63 6.96
C TRP A 400 -18.43 -0.53 5.97
N PHE A 401 -19.35 0.39 5.70
CA PHE A 401 -19.19 1.47 4.73
C PHE A 401 -19.51 2.81 5.35
N GLN A 402 -18.48 3.61 5.68
CA GLN A 402 -18.63 4.85 6.46
C GLN A 402 -17.68 5.95 5.98
N GLY A 403 -18.13 7.20 6.08
CA GLY A 403 -17.30 8.38 5.93
C GLY A 403 -16.46 8.44 4.63
N ARG A 404 -15.32 9.12 4.70
CA ARG A 404 -14.37 9.22 3.59
C ARG A 404 -13.58 7.93 3.40
N MET A 405 -13.40 7.53 2.13
CA MET A 405 -12.63 6.33 1.76
C MET A 405 -11.14 6.50 2.06
N GLU A 406 -10.49 5.42 2.42
CA GLU A 406 -9.05 5.34 2.64
C GLU A 406 -8.28 5.49 1.32
N PHE A 407 -7.15 6.21 1.36
CA PHE A 407 -6.14 6.27 0.32
C PHE A 407 -4.97 5.34 0.67
N GLY A 408 -4.62 4.46 -0.26
CA GLY A 408 -3.65 3.38 -0.06
C GLY A 408 -4.29 1.98 -0.11
N PRO A 409 -3.47 0.90 0.03
CA PRO A 409 -3.92 -0.47 -0.22
C PRO A 409 -4.70 -1.10 0.95
N ARG A 410 -4.84 -0.42 2.08
CA ARG A 410 -5.43 -0.98 3.30
C ARG A 410 -6.80 -0.39 3.58
N ALA A 411 -7.73 -1.24 4.04
CA ALA A 411 -8.97 -0.80 4.65
C ALA A 411 -8.73 -0.50 6.12
N LEU A 412 -9.12 0.67 6.56
CA LEU A 412 -8.81 1.22 7.88
C LEU A 412 -10.08 1.61 8.67
N GLY A 413 -11.21 0.96 8.39
CA GLY A 413 -12.46 1.19 9.10
C GLY A 413 -13.43 2.16 8.39
N SER A 414 -13.26 2.37 7.07
CA SER A 414 -14.24 3.10 6.25
C SER A 414 -14.83 2.24 5.15
N ARG A 415 -14.03 1.38 4.52
CA ARG A 415 -14.45 0.41 3.50
C ARG A 415 -13.95 -0.97 3.91
N SER A 416 -14.51 -1.48 5.01
CA SER A 416 -14.02 -2.67 5.72
C SER A 416 -15.05 -3.80 5.73
N ILE A 417 -14.55 -5.03 5.83
CA ILE A 417 -15.31 -6.17 6.34
C ILE A 417 -14.80 -6.42 7.74
N LEU A 418 -15.73 -6.48 8.70
CA LEU A 418 -15.45 -6.66 10.10
C LEU A 418 -15.97 -8.01 10.60
N ALA A 419 -15.24 -8.63 11.54
CA ALA A 419 -15.67 -9.87 12.19
C ALA A 419 -15.06 -9.99 13.60
N ASP A 420 -15.58 -10.96 14.37
CA ASP A 420 -15.11 -11.27 15.72
C ASP A 420 -13.76 -12.00 15.69
N PRO A 421 -12.68 -11.48 16.29
CA PRO A 421 -11.37 -12.14 16.28
C PRO A 421 -11.24 -13.27 17.30
N ARG A 422 -12.21 -13.45 18.22
CA ARG A 422 -12.15 -14.44 19.31
C ARG A 422 -12.42 -15.86 18.84
N ASP A 423 -13.20 -16.03 17.78
CA ASP A 423 -13.51 -17.32 17.19
C ASP A 423 -12.33 -17.82 16.34
N PRO A 424 -11.66 -18.93 16.68
CA PRO A 424 -10.53 -19.45 15.92
C PRO A 424 -10.89 -19.84 14.47
N GLU A 425 -12.17 -20.15 14.21
CA GLU A 425 -12.68 -20.51 12.89
C GLU A 425 -13.05 -19.29 12.02
N MET A 426 -13.06 -18.08 12.59
CA MET A 426 -13.50 -16.88 11.88
C MET A 426 -12.64 -16.59 10.65
N ASN A 427 -11.34 -16.89 10.69
CA ASN A 427 -10.46 -16.78 9.52
C ASN A 427 -10.98 -17.62 8.35
N ALA A 428 -11.29 -18.91 8.61
CA ALA A 428 -11.85 -19.80 7.60
C ALA A 428 -13.25 -19.36 7.14
N LYS A 429 -14.11 -18.91 8.08
CA LYS A 429 -15.46 -18.40 7.76
C LYS A 429 -15.40 -17.21 6.81
N VAL A 430 -14.61 -16.17 7.12
CA VAL A 430 -14.47 -15.00 6.26
C VAL A 430 -13.82 -15.35 4.92
N ASN A 431 -12.84 -16.24 4.90
CA ASN A 431 -12.23 -16.70 3.65
C ASN A 431 -13.26 -17.42 2.75
N ASN A 432 -14.04 -18.33 3.30
CA ASN A 432 -15.01 -19.11 2.53
C ASN A 432 -16.24 -18.29 2.12
N ALA A 433 -16.70 -17.38 2.99
CA ALA A 433 -17.90 -16.60 2.76
C ALA A 433 -17.67 -15.41 1.80
N VAL A 434 -16.47 -14.81 1.81
CA VAL A 434 -16.26 -13.52 1.15
C VAL A 434 -14.99 -13.47 0.31
N LYS A 435 -13.86 -13.94 0.85
CA LYS A 435 -12.55 -13.66 0.23
C LYS A 435 -12.13 -14.68 -0.82
N PHE A 436 -12.55 -15.95 -0.69
CA PHE A 436 -12.19 -17.03 -1.63
C PHE A 436 -10.70 -17.04 -1.97
N ARG A 437 -9.86 -16.95 -0.93
CA ARG A 437 -8.42 -16.79 -1.08
C ARG A 437 -7.64 -17.85 -0.32
N GLU A 438 -6.35 -17.81 -0.46
CA GLU A 438 -5.42 -18.78 0.11
C GLU A 438 -5.53 -18.80 1.66
N TRP A 439 -5.51 -19.98 2.27
CA TRP A 439 -5.75 -20.23 3.70
C TRP A 439 -4.68 -19.61 4.63
N TRP A 440 -3.44 -19.46 4.15
CA TRP A 440 -2.32 -18.92 4.97
C TRP A 440 -2.34 -17.40 5.11
N ARG A 441 -3.22 -16.71 4.41
CA ARG A 441 -3.28 -15.24 4.47
C ARG A 441 -3.90 -14.76 5.77
N PRO A 442 -3.13 -14.02 6.60
CA PRO A 442 -3.67 -13.50 7.86
C PRO A 442 -4.69 -12.39 7.62
N PHE A 443 -5.59 -12.22 8.58
CA PHE A 443 -6.39 -11.02 8.74
C PHE A 443 -5.73 -10.08 9.74
N ALA A 444 -6.09 -8.80 9.69
CA ALA A 444 -5.50 -7.76 10.50
C ALA A 444 -6.42 -7.41 11.68
N PRO A 445 -5.87 -7.19 12.89
CA PRO A 445 -6.63 -6.61 13.99
C PRO A 445 -6.73 -5.09 13.86
N SER A 446 -7.92 -4.54 14.16
CA SER A 446 -8.10 -3.14 14.53
C SER A 446 -8.44 -3.07 16.02
N LEU A 447 -7.74 -2.23 16.78
CA LEU A 447 -7.90 -2.11 18.22
C LEU A 447 -7.82 -0.65 18.66
N LYS A 448 -8.39 -0.35 19.84
CA LYS A 448 -8.27 0.98 20.43
C LYS A 448 -6.80 1.29 20.70
N LYS A 449 -6.33 2.50 20.36
CA LYS A 449 -4.94 2.90 20.57
C LYS A 449 -4.51 2.79 22.02
N GLU A 450 -5.38 3.20 22.93
CA GLU A 450 -5.14 3.18 24.37
C GLU A 450 -4.96 1.78 24.96
N THR A 451 -5.47 0.75 24.30
CA THR A 451 -5.32 -0.66 24.73
C THR A 451 -4.26 -1.43 23.95
N ALA A 452 -3.58 -0.79 22.99
CA ALA A 452 -2.61 -1.47 22.12
C ALA A 452 -1.48 -2.16 22.91
N GLY A 453 -0.99 -1.52 23.97
CA GLY A 453 0.07 -2.08 24.83
C GLY A 453 -0.35 -3.33 25.61
N ASP A 454 -1.64 -3.58 25.80
CA ASP A 454 -2.14 -4.77 26.48
C ASP A 454 -2.13 -6.00 25.56
N TYR A 455 -2.13 -5.78 24.24
CA TYR A 455 -2.20 -6.83 23.22
C TYR A 455 -0.91 -7.02 22.44
N LEU A 456 -0.12 -5.95 22.25
CA LEU A 456 1.03 -5.92 21.35
C LEU A 456 2.33 -5.64 22.10
N GLU A 457 3.40 -6.26 21.62
CA GLU A 457 4.76 -5.96 22.08
C GLU A 457 5.39 -4.88 21.19
N SER A 458 6.00 -3.87 21.81
CA SER A 458 6.88 -2.87 21.16
C SER A 458 6.26 -2.00 20.05
N VAL A 459 5.00 -2.17 19.70
CA VAL A 459 4.30 -1.38 18.68
C VAL A 459 2.95 -0.93 19.23
N THR A 460 2.87 0.30 19.70
CA THR A 460 1.65 0.87 20.31
C THR A 460 0.98 1.93 19.44
N ASP A 461 1.62 2.33 18.34
CA ASP A 461 1.07 3.28 17.36
C ASP A 461 1.27 2.73 15.94
N SER A 462 0.19 2.31 15.29
CA SER A 462 0.17 1.74 13.94
C SER A 462 -1.15 2.07 13.25
N PRO A 463 -1.43 3.34 12.90
CA PRO A 463 -2.73 3.72 12.37
C PRO A 463 -3.02 3.17 10.95
N PHE A 464 -2.00 2.72 10.21
CA PHE A 464 -2.09 2.43 8.77
C PHE A 464 -1.87 0.97 8.37
N MET A 465 -1.75 0.03 9.33
CA MET A 465 -1.46 -1.39 9.03
C MET A 465 -0.16 -1.59 8.22
N VAL A 466 0.85 -0.78 8.44
CA VAL A 466 2.16 -0.83 7.73
C VAL A 466 3.29 -1.39 8.58
N LEU A 467 3.00 -1.78 9.82
CA LEU A 467 3.92 -2.40 10.77
C LEU A 467 3.36 -3.75 11.21
N THR A 468 4.22 -4.72 11.48
CA THR A 468 3.85 -5.91 12.26
C THR A 468 4.38 -5.80 13.69
N ALA A 469 3.63 -6.36 14.62
CA ALA A 469 3.98 -6.48 16.03
C ALA A 469 3.81 -7.92 16.49
N GLN A 470 4.54 -8.36 17.49
CA GLN A 470 4.23 -9.61 18.19
C GLN A 470 2.99 -9.40 19.07
N VAL A 471 2.05 -10.32 18.97
CA VAL A 471 0.93 -10.40 19.90
C VAL A 471 1.46 -11.00 21.21
N ARG A 472 1.15 -10.37 22.35
CA ARG A 472 1.55 -10.87 23.68
C ARG A 472 1.08 -12.32 23.84
N LYS A 473 1.94 -13.16 24.36
CA LYS A 473 1.74 -14.62 24.41
C LYS A 473 0.38 -14.99 25.02
N GLU A 474 -0.01 -14.33 26.11
CA GLU A 474 -1.28 -14.53 26.83
C GLU A 474 -2.51 -14.03 26.06
N LYS A 475 -2.32 -13.19 25.04
CA LYS A 475 -3.41 -12.65 24.20
C LYS A 475 -3.63 -13.43 22.90
N ARG A 476 -2.70 -14.30 22.50
CA ARG A 476 -2.80 -15.06 21.24
C ARG A 476 -4.03 -15.95 21.18
N SER A 477 -4.41 -16.55 22.31
CA SER A 477 -5.62 -17.37 22.42
C SER A 477 -6.90 -16.53 22.56
N VAL A 478 -6.78 -15.24 22.88
CA VAL A 478 -7.92 -14.31 22.99
C VAL A 478 -8.34 -13.78 21.62
N ILE A 479 -7.36 -13.57 20.70
CA ILE A 479 -7.61 -13.06 19.34
C ILE A 479 -6.98 -13.97 18.27
N PRO A 480 -7.33 -15.28 18.27
CA PRO A 480 -6.64 -16.27 17.43
C PRO A 480 -6.78 -16.00 15.93
N SER A 481 -7.94 -15.50 15.47
CA SER A 481 -8.20 -15.30 14.03
C SER A 481 -7.44 -14.15 13.39
N VAL A 482 -6.80 -13.28 14.19
CA VAL A 482 -5.98 -12.17 13.72
C VAL A 482 -4.52 -12.26 14.19
N THR A 483 -4.16 -13.38 14.81
CA THR A 483 -2.79 -13.74 15.19
C THR A 483 -2.23 -14.72 14.17
N HIS A 484 -1.12 -14.36 13.54
CA HIS A 484 -0.49 -15.19 12.54
C HIS A 484 0.26 -16.39 13.19
N VAL A 485 0.65 -17.39 12.38
CA VAL A 485 1.30 -18.63 12.85
C VAL A 485 2.61 -18.38 13.63
N ASP A 486 3.32 -17.29 13.34
CA ASP A 486 4.54 -16.86 14.05
C ASP A 486 4.25 -15.96 15.27
N GLY A 487 3.00 -15.84 15.66
CA GLY A 487 2.55 -15.02 16.78
C GLY A 487 2.49 -13.51 16.48
N SER A 488 2.76 -13.09 15.25
CA SER A 488 2.68 -11.70 14.84
C SER A 488 1.27 -11.30 14.39
N ALA A 489 1.01 -10.01 14.39
CA ALA A 489 -0.15 -9.39 13.75
C ALA A 489 0.26 -8.10 13.03
N ARG A 490 -0.59 -7.62 12.11
CA ARG A 490 -0.43 -6.33 11.44
C ARG A 490 -1.53 -5.38 11.90
N PRO A 491 -1.35 -4.75 13.06
CA PRO A 491 -2.41 -3.99 13.73
C PRO A 491 -2.73 -2.67 13.05
N GLN A 492 -3.98 -2.25 13.24
CA GLN A 492 -4.41 -0.86 13.14
C GLN A 492 -4.76 -0.36 14.53
N THR A 493 -4.09 0.69 15.01
CA THR A 493 -4.50 1.43 16.21
C THR A 493 -5.49 2.52 15.83
N VAL A 494 -6.66 2.52 16.46
CA VAL A 494 -7.76 3.44 16.19
C VAL A 494 -7.85 4.47 17.30
N GLU A 495 -7.74 5.75 16.92
CA GLU A 495 -7.88 6.90 17.82
C GLU A 495 -9.31 7.44 17.75
N LYS A 496 -9.88 7.75 18.92
CA LYS A 496 -11.24 8.28 19.03
C LYS A 496 -11.42 9.60 18.27
N GLU A 497 -10.43 10.47 18.34
CA GLU A 497 -10.44 11.79 17.70
C GLU A 497 -10.35 11.73 16.17
N ILE A 498 -9.74 10.66 15.65
CA ILE A 498 -9.52 10.47 14.21
C ILE A 498 -10.69 9.75 13.53
N ASN A 499 -11.17 8.66 14.14
CA ASN A 499 -12.32 7.93 13.62
C ASN A 499 -13.26 7.55 14.77
N PRO A 500 -14.08 8.50 15.26
CA PRO A 500 -14.92 8.31 16.43
C PRO A 500 -15.95 7.20 16.25
N LEU A 501 -16.49 7.03 15.04
CA LEU A 501 -17.49 6.01 14.77
C LEU A 501 -16.87 4.60 14.76
N TYR A 502 -15.72 4.41 14.14
CA TYR A 502 -15.05 3.11 14.13
C TYR A 502 -14.49 2.76 15.52
N TRP A 503 -13.96 3.76 16.23
CA TRP A 503 -13.57 3.60 17.63
C TRP A 503 -14.78 3.17 18.48
N ARG A 504 -15.96 3.74 18.22
CA ARG A 504 -17.21 3.39 18.91
C ARG A 504 -17.61 1.92 18.69
N VAL A 505 -17.44 1.39 17.47
CA VAL A 505 -17.69 -0.04 17.21
C VAL A 505 -16.81 -0.91 18.11
N ILE A 506 -15.50 -0.59 18.18
CA ILE A 506 -14.54 -1.37 18.98
C ILE A 506 -14.86 -1.24 20.48
N ASP A 507 -15.21 -0.04 20.95
CA ASP A 507 -15.53 0.23 22.35
C ASP A 507 -16.82 -0.49 22.79
N GLU A 508 -17.86 -0.49 21.95
CA GLU A 508 -19.10 -1.21 22.23
C GLU A 508 -18.91 -2.74 22.14
N PHE A 509 -18.04 -3.21 21.25
CA PHE A 509 -17.66 -4.62 21.20
C PHE A 509 -16.87 -5.03 22.45
N ASP A 510 -15.94 -4.18 22.92
CA ASP A 510 -15.22 -4.37 24.18
C ASP A 510 -16.16 -4.49 25.39
N LYS A 511 -17.13 -3.59 25.51
CA LYS A 511 -18.13 -3.62 26.61
C LYS A 511 -18.93 -4.92 26.64
N ARG A 512 -19.21 -5.51 25.48
CA ARG A 512 -19.97 -6.78 25.38
C ARG A 512 -19.11 -8.02 25.61
N THR A 513 -17.83 -7.95 25.22
CA THR A 513 -16.99 -9.14 25.09
C THR A 513 -15.75 -9.13 25.98
N GLY A 514 -15.35 -7.97 26.50
CA GLY A 514 -14.08 -7.78 27.20
C GLY A 514 -12.84 -7.77 26.27
N VAL A 515 -13.06 -7.63 24.94
CA VAL A 515 -11.96 -7.67 23.94
C VAL A 515 -12.04 -6.44 23.03
N PRO A 516 -11.16 -5.43 23.20
CA PRO A 516 -11.14 -4.19 22.41
C PRO A 516 -10.48 -4.38 21.02
N VAL A 517 -10.78 -5.48 20.34
CA VAL A 517 -10.13 -5.85 19.07
C VAL A 517 -11.17 -6.38 18.11
N LEU A 518 -11.11 -5.96 16.85
CA LEU A 518 -11.91 -6.49 15.74
C LEU A 518 -11.00 -7.04 14.63
N MET A 519 -11.45 -8.07 13.94
CA MET A 519 -10.89 -8.46 12.65
C MET A 519 -11.30 -7.42 11.60
N ASN A 520 -10.33 -6.90 10.83
CA ASN A 520 -10.56 -5.94 9.76
C ASN A 520 -9.89 -6.41 8.46
N THR A 521 -10.65 -6.41 7.38
CA THR A 521 -10.14 -6.66 6.02
C THR A 521 -10.86 -5.76 5.02
N SER A 522 -10.29 -5.60 3.82
CA SER A 522 -10.84 -4.73 2.77
C SER A 522 -12.23 -5.17 2.32
N PHE A 523 -13.12 -4.19 2.04
CA PHE A 523 -14.46 -4.48 1.54
C PHE A 523 -14.42 -4.67 0.02
N ASN A 524 -14.13 -5.89 -0.41
CA ASN A 524 -14.10 -6.34 -1.80
C ASN A 524 -14.13 -7.87 -1.88
N LEU A 525 -14.47 -8.42 -3.03
CA LEU A 525 -14.26 -9.83 -3.37
C LEU A 525 -12.86 -10.06 -3.95
N ARG A 526 -12.51 -11.34 -4.18
CA ARG A 526 -11.26 -11.72 -4.84
C ARG A 526 -11.14 -11.05 -6.22
N GLY A 527 -10.04 -10.37 -6.46
CA GLY A 527 -9.76 -9.72 -7.75
C GLY A 527 -10.40 -8.35 -7.97
N GLU A 528 -11.26 -7.89 -7.06
CA GLU A 528 -11.89 -6.57 -7.17
C GLU A 528 -11.09 -5.48 -6.44
N ALA A 529 -11.23 -4.23 -6.90
CA ALA A 529 -10.84 -3.05 -6.12
C ALA A 529 -11.77 -2.91 -4.89
N ILE A 530 -11.29 -2.27 -3.81
CA ILE A 530 -12.13 -1.95 -2.63
C ILE A 530 -13.35 -1.13 -3.09
N VAL A 531 -14.52 -1.39 -2.52
CA VAL A 531 -15.78 -0.71 -2.87
C VAL A 531 -15.64 0.81 -2.75
N HIS A 532 -16.20 1.53 -3.72
CA HIS A 532 -16.17 2.99 -3.75
C HIS A 532 -17.53 3.59 -3.41
N THR A 533 -18.58 3.22 -4.16
CA THR A 533 -19.93 3.78 -4.03
C THR A 533 -20.83 2.93 -3.14
N PRO A 534 -21.96 3.49 -2.64
CA PRO A 534 -23.01 2.69 -2.00
C PRO A 534 -23.48 1.52 -2.86
N THR A 535 -23.59 1.74 -4.18
CA THR A 535 -23.93 0.70 -5.17
C THR A 535 -22.91 -0.44 -5.17
N ASP A 536 -21.59 -0.13 -5.13
CA ASP A 536 -20.56 -1.16 -5.05
C ASP A 536 -20.67 -1.96 -3.75
N ALA A 537 -20.92 -1.28 -2.63
CA ALA A 537 -21.08 -1.92 -1.33
C ALA A 537 -22.27 -2.90 -1.32
N VAL A 538 -23.41 -2.46 -1.83
CA VAL A 538 -24.62 -3.29 -1.98
C VAL A 538 -24.32 -4.50 -2.87
N ARG A 539 -23.72 -4.28 -4.05
CA ARG A 539 -23.38 -5.36 -4.98
C ARG A 539 -22.48 -6.39 -4.30
N THR A 540 -21.39 -5.95 -3.68
CA THR A 540 -20.42 -6.84 -3.02
C THR A 540 -21.05 -7.57 -1.84
N PHE A 541 -21.93 -6.91 -1.08
CA PHE A 541 -22.66 -7.52 0.02
C PHE A 541 -23.54 -8.69 -0.47
N PHE A 542 -24.41 -8.45 -1.46
CA PHE A 542 -25.30 -9.49 -1.99
C PHE A 542 -24.58 -10.59 -2.78
N SER A 543 -23.39 -10.32 -3.30
CA SER A 543 -22.54 -11.30 -4.00
C SER A 543 -21.63 -12.11 -3.09
N SER A 544 -21.77 -12.02 -1.77
CA SER A 544 -20.92 -12.67 -0.77
C SER A 544 -21.72 -13.32 0.34
N GLY A 545 -21.07 -14.07 1.21
CA GLY A 545 -21.67 -14.66 2.41
C GLY A 545 -21.64 -13.77 3.65
N MET A 546 -21.50 -12.43 3.51
CA MET A 546 -21.65 -11.51 4.65
C MET A 546 -23.09 -11.55 5.18
N ASP A 547 -23.24 -11.42 6.49
CA ASP A 547 -24.55 -11.51 7.17
C ASP A 547 -25.30 -10.18 7.12
N ALA A 548 -24.61 -9.06 7.34
CA ALA A 548 -25.21 -7.74 7.34
C ALA A 548 -24.29 -6.68 6.74
N LEU A 549 -24.87 -5.57 6.30
CA LEU A 549 -24.18 -4.38 5.80
C LEU A 549 -24.63 -3.18 6.61
N VAL A 550 -23.68 -2.55 7.31
CA VAL A 550 -23.88 -1.24 7.95
C VAL A 550 -23.30 -0.17 7.03
N ILE A 551 -24.16 0.64 6.42
CA ILE A 551 -23.83 1.64 5.41
C ILE A 551 -24.40 3.01 5.80
N GLY A 552 -23.53 3.98 6.14
CA GLY A 552 -23.98 5.19 6.80
C GLY A 552 -24.79 4.84 8.05
N PRO A 553 -25.95 5.47 8.27
CA PRO A 553 -26.82 5.14 9.39
C PRO A 553 -27.80 3.98 9.10
N PHE A 554 -27.57 3.20 8.07
CA PHE A 554 -28.51 2.16 7.66
C PHE A 554 -27.95 0.76 7.86
N LEU A 555 -28.80 -0.14 8.36
CA LEU A 555 -28.57 -1.58 8.40
C LEU A 555 -29.35 -2.26 7.28
N VAL A 556 -28.65 -3.07 6.50
CA VAL A 556 -29.22 -3.95 5.46
C VAL A 556 -28.90 -5.39 5.83
N GLU A 557 -29.91 -6.23 5.86
CA GLU A 557 -29.79 -7.67 6.07
C GLU A 557 -30.30 -8.43 4.85
N LYS A 558 -29.78 -9.62 4.64
CA LYS A 558 -30.32 -10.53 3.62
C LYS A 558 -31.65 -11.05 4.16
N GLY A 559 -32.70 -10.95 3.35
CA GLY A 559 -33.97 -11.58 3.68
C GLY A 559 -33.83 -13.10 3.78
N PRO A 560 -34.78 -13.74 4.47
CA PRO A 560 -34.81 -15.20 4.60
C PRO A 560 -34.93 -15.89 3.25
#